data_193c4f1183363316ce7cc7866a8fa818
#
_entry.id   193c4f1183363316ce7cc7866a8fa818
#
_cell.length_a   1.000
_cell.length_b   1.000
_cell.length_c   1.000
_cell.angle_alpha   90.00
_cell.angle_beta   90.00
_cell.angle_gamma   90.00
#
_symmetry.space_group_name_H-M   'P 1'
#
loop_
_entity.id
_entity.type
_entity.pdbx_description
1 polymer ?
#
loop_
_entity_poly.entity_id
_entity_poly.type
_entity_poly.pdbx_seq_one_letter_code
_entity_poly.pdbx_strand_id
1 'polypeptide(L)'
;MLRRNFIQKSAAAAVLTGTGSSLFGMSNFQDVKSSNSAFFKLRYAPGFGTFNELAGKDLIDQIKFCNDQGFRAMFDNGFMGRPVEDQAKIAAEITRLNMKMGPFVLYADFSKESMVLKNDEIRQMLVDKVKAGVEVCQRTGLKWALMVPGRYNEKMDWGYQTANVIDILRELSDIALQGGMTIVLEPLNKFNHPGLFLTDMPQTYAICRGVNSPACKIVDDLYHQQITEGNLIPNLEGCWSEIAALHLGDNPGRKEPGTGEINFINIFKYIHGKGYDDPLCMEHGRSIKGKEGELALIEAYRKVDNF
;
A
#
# COMPACT_ATOMS: atom_id res chain seq x y z
N MET A 1 26.53 7.03 -45.69
CA MET A 1 25.88 8.08 -46.51
C MET A 1 24.39 8.12 -46.16
N LEU A 2 23.90 9.36 -45.80
CA LEU A 2 22.48 9.76 -45.80
C LEU A 2 21.58 9.26 -44.67
N ARG A 3 21.78 9.87 -43.47
CA ARG A 3 20.75 10.13 -42.46
C ARG A 3 20.70 11.62 -42.13
N ARG A 4 20.44 12.44 -43.14
CA ARG A 4 20.31 13.90 -42.95
C ARG A 4 19.40 14.43 -44.07
N ASN A 5 18.08 14.41 -43.87
CA ASN A 5 17.12 15.23 -44.65
C ASN A 5 15.68 14.88 -44.27
N PHE A 6 15.30 15.09 -42.97
CA PHE A 6 13.88 15.03 -42.59
C PHE A 6 13.41 16.16 -41.68
N ILE A 7 14.22 17.19 -41.54
CA ILE A 7 13.82 18.38 -40.76
C ILE A 7 14.05 19.60 -41.64
N GLN A 8 13.14 19.87 -42.53
CA GLN A 8 12.93 21.19 -43.15
C GLN A 8 11.72 21.11 -44.10
N LYS A 9 10.53 21.45 -43.55
CA LYS A 9 9.40 22.07 -44.28
C LYS A 9 8.18 22.01 -43.38
N SER A 10 7.94 23.06 -42.60
CA SER A 10 6.62 23.60 -42.29
C SER A 10 6.82 24.81 -41.35
N ALA A 11 7.19 25.92 -41.91
CA ALA A 11 7.01 27.23 -41.33
C ALA A 11 6.35 28.13 -42.39
N ALA A 12 5.09 28.44 -42.19
CA ALA A 12 4.41 29.63 -42.74
C ALA A 12 3.09 29.83 -42.02
N ALA A 13 3.10 30.74 -41.10
CA ALA A 13 2.34 31.99 -41.02
C ALA A 13 0.81 31.92 -41.04
N ALA A 14 0.19 32.35 -39.92
CA ALA A 14 -0.94 33.30 -39.96
C ALA A 14 -0.97 34.07 -38.65
N VAL A 15 -0.58 35.33 -38.72
CA VAL A 15 -0.85 36.36 -37.68
C VAL A 15 -2.26 36.80 -37.93
N LEU A 16 -3.15 36.68 -36.93
CA LEU A 16 -4.43 37.38 -36.85
C LEU A 16 -4.51 38.01 -35.46
N THR A 17 -4.37 39.30 -35.44
CA THR A 17 -4.66 40.21 -34.33
C THR A 17 -6.13 40.21 -33.99
N GLY A 18 -6.50 39.80 -32.79
CA GLY A 18 -7.84 39.94 -32.24
C GLY A 18 -7.74 40.31 -30.78
N THR A 19 -7.96 41.60 -30.48
CA THR A 19 -8.16 42.12 -29.13
C THR A 19 -9.46 41.57 -28.58
N GLY A 20 -9.39 40.69 -27.59
CA GLY A 20 -10.56 40.17 -26.86
C GLY A 20 -10.23 40.07 -25.39
N SER A 21 -10.89 40.89 -24.59
CA SER A 21 -10.82 40.99 -23.16
C SER A 21 -11.08 39.61 -22.50
N SER A 22 -10.09 39.11 -21.78
CA SER A 22 -10.24 37.92 -20.95
C SER A 22 -11.08 38.22 -19.71
N LEU A 23 -12.35 37.86 -19.77
CA LEU A 23 -13.18 37.66 -18.57
C LEU A 23 -12.71 36.37 -17.93
N PHE A 24 -11.89 36.49 -16.89
CA PHE A 24 -11.66 35.41 -15.93
C PHE A 24 -13.00 35.10 -15.25
N GLY A 25 -13.67 34.06 -15.72
CA GLY A 25 -14.80 33.47 -15.02
C GLY A 25 -14.32 32.89 -13.70
N MET A 26 -14.59 33.57 -12.59
CA MET A 26 -14.57 32.94 -11.27
C MET A 26 -15.60 31.83 -11.30
N SER A 27 -15.14 30.60 -11.49
CA SER A 27 -15.95 29.41 -11.23
C SER A 27 -16.26 29.38 -9.74
N ASN A 28 -17.52 29.60 -9.41
CA ASN A 28 -18.07 29.39 -8.07
C ASN A 28 -17.74 27.92 -7.66
N PHE A 29 -16.83 27.77 -6.71
CA PHE A 29 -16.71 26.54 -5.96
C PHE A 29 -18.00 26.40 -5.15
N GLN A 30 -18.95 25.64 -5.69
CA GLN A 30 -20.11 25.22 -4.92
C GLN A 30 -19.59 24.32 -3.80
N ASP A 31 -20.04 24.59 -2.58
CA ASP A 31 -19.91 23.69 -1.45
C ASP A 31 -20.22 22.26 -1.90
N VAL A 32 -19.25 21.36 -1.70
CA VAL A 32 -19.42 19.93 -1.96
C VAL A 32 -20.44 19.43 -0.93
N LYS A 33 -21.73 19.60 -1.25
CA LYS A 33 -22.80 18.89 -0.54
C LYS A 33 -22.55 17.41 -0.77
N SER A 34 -22.60 16.62 0.30
CA SER A 34 -22.48 15.16 0.33
C SER A 34 -23.40 14.51 -0.71
N SER A 35 -22.92 14.37 -1.94
CA SER A 35 -23.47 13.41 -2.87
C SER A 35 -22.78 12.10 -2.58
N ASN A 36 -23.51 11.07 -2.13
CA ASN A 36 -22.99 9.70 -2.05
C ASN A 36 -22.38 9.35 -3.41
N SER A 37 -21.06 9.47 -3.50
CA SER A 37 -20.33 9.08 -4.69
C SER A 37 -20.48 7.58 -4.89
N ALA A 38 -20.61 7.11 -6.14
CA ALA A 38 -20.61 5.66 -6.40
C ALA A 38 -19.36 5.02 -5.80
N PHE A 39 -19.51 3.84 -5.20
CA PHE A 39 -18.38 3.09 -4.65
C PHE A 39 -17.39 2.71 -5.76
N PHE A 40 -16.11 2.71 -5.41
CA PHE A 40 -15.08 2.14 -6.26
C PHE A 40 -15.29 0.62 -6.44
N LYS A 41 -14.85 0.08 -7.58
CA LYS A 41 -14.90 -1.37 -7.86
C LYS A 41 -14.00 -2.15 -6.92
N LEU A 42 -12.80 -1.62 -6.64
CA LEU A 42 -11.86 -2.17 -5.68
C LEU A 42 -11.92 -1.43 -4.33
N ARG A 43 -11.38 -2.04 -3.28
CA ARG A 43 -11.33 -1.44 -1.93
C ARG A 43 -10.05 -0.64 -1.74
N TYR A 44 -9.91 0.47 -2.45
CA TYR A 44 -8.81 1.40 -2.17
C TYR A 44 -8.91 1.90 -0.74
N ALA A 45 -7.78 1.90 -0.05
CA ALA A 45 -7.70 2.21 1.37
C ALA A 45 -6.80 3.43 1.62
N PRO A 46 -7.35 4.64 1.72
CA PRO A 46 -6.60 5.80 2.15
C PRO A 46 -6.07 5.65 3.57
N GLY A 47 -4.86 6.18 3.83
CA GLY A 47 -4.34 6.31 5.19
C GLY A 47 -4.95 7.50 5.92
N PHE A 48 -4.96 7.46 7.26
CA PHE A 48 -5.33 8.64 8.05
C PHE A 48 -4.41 9.82 7.72
N GLY A 49 -4.99 11.00 7.59
CA GLY A 49 -4.28 12.22 7.20
C GLY A 49 -4.21 12.48 5.70
N THR A 50 -4.63 11.53 4.86
CA THR A 50 -4.66 11.70 3.40
C THR A 50 -5.57 12.87 2.98
N PHE A 51 -6.68 13.07 3.68
CA PHE A 51 -7.70 14.07 3.37
C PHE A 51 -7.93 15.08 4.50
N ASN A 52 -6.87 15.54 5.17
CA ASN A 52 -6.97 16.47 6.29
C ASN A 52 -7.60 17.83 5.95
N GLU A 53 -7.41 18.29 4.70
CA GLU A 53 -7.95 19.58 4.26
C GLU A 53 -9.47 19.50 3.93
N LEU A 54 -9.94 18.33 3.49
CA LEU A 54 -11.33 18.07 3.14
C LEU A 54 -12.14 17.54 4.32
N ALA A 55 -11.56 16.60 5.09
CA ALA A 55 -12.23 15.87 6.16
C ALA A 55 -11.92 16.37 7.57
N GLY A 56 -10.91 17.24 7.72
CA GLY A 56 -10.41 17.63 9.04
C GLY A 56 -9.49 16.58 9.65
N LYS A 57 -9.16 16.76 10.95
CA LYS A 57 -8.19 15.91 11.66
C LYS A 57 -8.83 14.82 12.54
N ASP A 58 -10.15 14.90 12.77
CA ASP A 58 -10.86 13.87 13.53
C ASP A 58 -10.86 12.54 12.77
N LEU A 59 -10.49 11.45 13.45
CA LEU A 59 -10.31 10.14 12.81
C LEU A 59 -11.63 9.57 12.31
N ILE A 60 -12.71 9.81 13.02
CA ILE A 60 -14.04 9.29 12.65
C ILE A 60 -14.61 10.08 11.47
N ASP A 61 -14.40 11.39 11.45
CA ASP A 61 -14.83 12.23 10.30
C ASP A 61 -14.04 11.88 9.04
N GLN A 62 -12.73 11.53 9.15
CA GLN A 62 -11.95 11.03 8.01
C GLN A 62 -12.51 9.72 7.46
N ILE A 63 -12.91 8.77 8.32
CA ILE A 63 -13.52 7.51 7.88
C ILE A 63 -14.84 7.78 7.14
N LYS A 64 -15.71 8.61 7.71
CA LYS A 64 -16.99 9.01 7.09
C LYS A 64 -16.76 9.66 5.74
N PHE A 65 -15.86 10.65 5.67
CA PHE A 65 -15.50 11.31 4.43
C PHE A 65 -15.04 10.32 3.37
N CYS A 66 -14.13 9.40 3.70
CA CYS A 66 -13.66 8.39 2.77
C CYS A 66 -14.81 7.51 2.26
N ASN A 67 -15.70 7.07 3.15
CA ASN A 67 -16.89 6.32 2.75
C ASN A 67 -17.81 7.12 1.80
N ASP A 68 -18.06 8.40 2.09
CA ASP A 68 -18.89 9.29 1.26
C ASP A 68 -18.24 9.54 -0.10
N GLN A 69 -16.91 9.52 -0.19
CA GLN A 69 -16.17 9.56 -1.45
C GLN A 69 -16.12 8.21 -2.17
N GLY A 70 -16.73 7.16 -1.64
CA GLY A 70 -16.85 5.84 -2.25
C GLY A 70 -15.69 4.87 -1.94
N PHE A 71 -14.77 5.23 -1.06
CA PHE A 71 -13.77 4.30 -0.54
C PHE A 71 -14.42 3.30 0.41
N ARG A 72 -14.00 2.04 0.33
CA ARG A 72 -14.57 0.96 1.16
C ARG A 72 -13.55 0.32 2.09
N ALA A 73 -12.41 0.98 2.27
CA ALA A 73 -11.37 0.56 3.20
C ALA A 73 -10.56 1.77 3.68
N MET A 74 -9.83 1.59 4.77
CA MET A 74 -8.81 2.48 5.31
C MET A 74 -7.56 1.67 5.63
N PHE A 75 -6.40 2.32 5.84
CA PHE A 75 -5.25 1.66 6.44
C PHE A 75 -4.51 2.58 7.40
N ASP A 76 -3.69 1.98 8.26
CA ASP A 76 -2.92 2.71 9.26
C ASP A 76 -1.71 1.90 9.71
N ASN A 77 -0.55 2.23 9.18
CA ASN A 77 0.72 1.61 9.59
C ASN A 77 0.97 1.74 11.10
N GLY A 78 0.55 2.85 11.70
CA GLY A 78 0.74 3.15 13.12
C GLY A 78 -0.36 2.63 14.05
N PHE A 79 -1.35 1.87 13.56
CA PHE A 79 -2.55 1.51 14.29
C PHE A 79 -2.29 0.86 15.66
N MET A 80 -1.30 -0.04 15.74
CA MET A 80 -0.92 -0.72 16.98
C MET A 80 -0.46 0.25 18.08
N GLY A 81 0.14 1.39 17.72
CA GLY A 81 0.60 2.43 18.64
C GLY A 81 -0.47 3.44 19.07
N ARG A 82 -1.67 3.38 18.50
CA ARG A 82 -2.77 4.28 18.93
C ARG A 82 -3.30 3.92 20.32
N PRO A 83 -3.84 4.88 21.07
CA PRO A 83 -4.60 4.60 22.29
C PRO A 83 -5.69 3.54 22.04
N VAL A 84 -5.89 2.64 23.01
CA VAL A 84 -6.88 1.54 22.87
C VAL A 84 -8.29 2.07 22.60
N GLU A 85 -8.64 3.21 23.19
CA GLU A 85 -9.94 3.87 22.95
C GLU A 85 -10.10 4.32 21.49
N ASP A 86 -9.04 4.87 20.87
CA ASP A 86 -9.07 5.28 19.47
C ASP A 86 -9.13 4.06 18.54
N GLN A 87 -8.38 2.99 18.85
CA GLN A 87 -8.48 1.72 18.13
C GLN A 87 -9.93 1.19 18.15
N ALA A 88 -10.59 1.23 19.29
CA ALA A 88 -11.98 0.77 19.44
C ALA A 88 -12.97 1.65 18.66
N LYS A 89 -12.82 2.99 18.72
CA LYS A 89 -13.66 3.92 17.96
C LYS A 89 -13.52 3.72 16.46
N ILE A 90 -12.27 3.61 15.97
CA ILE A 90 -11.96 3.35 14.56
C ILE A 90 -12.61 2.03 14.12
N ALA A 91 -12.37 0.94 14.85
CA ALA A 91 -12.90 -0.38 14.54
C ALA A 91 -14.44 -0.40 14.49
N ALA A 92 -15.09 0.27 15.45
CA ALA A 92 -16.54 0.38 15.49
C ALA A 92 -17.09 1.12 14.25
N GLU A 93 -16.48 2.24 13.87
CA GLU A 93 -16.92 3.02 12.72
C GLU A 93 -16.67 2.29 11.38
N ILE A 94 -15.51 1.66 11.22
CA ILE A 94 -15.18 0.81 10.07
C ILE A 94 -16.21 -0.32 9.92
N THR A 95 -16.57 -0.98 11.02
CA THR A 95 -17.59 -2.04 11.03
C THR A 95 -18.98 -1.48 10.68
N ARG A 96 -19.37 -0.35 11.28
CA ARG A 96 -20.65 0.31 11.03
C ARG A 96 -20.87 0.68 9.57
N LEU A 97 -19.79 1.12 8.89
CA LEU A 97 -19.81 1.49 7.47
C LEU A 97 -19.54 0.33 6.52
N ASN A 98 -19.41 -0.91 7.02
CA ASN A 98 -19.03 -2.08 6.23
C ASN A 98 -17.74 -1.88 5.41
N MET A 99 -16.79 -1.16 6.00
CA MET A 99 -15.46 -0.95 5.45
C MET A 99 -14.50 -2.03 5.98
N LYS A 100 -13.30 -2.10 5.38
CA LYS A 100 -12.20 -2.96 5.85
C LYS A 100 -11.00 -2.11 6.28
N MET A 101 -10.13 -2.67 7.11
CA MET A 101 -8.83 -2.09 7.44
C MET A 101 -7.70 -2.91 6.79
N GLY A 102 -6.72 -2.21 6.22
CA GLY A 102 -5.48 -2.80 5.73
C GLY A 102 -4.53 -3.22 6.86
N PRO A 103 -3.34 -3.74 6.51
CA PRO A 103 -2.31 -4.12 7.49
C PRO A 103 -1.88 -2.93 8.36
N PHE A 104 -1.51 -3.23 9.61
CA PHE A 104 -0.72 -2.35 10.46
C PHE A 104 0.70 -2.90 10.62
N VAL A 105 1.69 -2.03 10.87
CA VAL A 105 3.06 -2.47 11.10
C VAL A 105 3.18 -3.11 12.48
N LEU A 106 3.52 -4.39 12.49
CA LEU A 106 3.80 -5.17 13.68
C LEU A 106 5.28 -5.08 14.08
N TYR A 107 6.16 -5.25 13.08
CA TYR A 107 7.60 -5.13 13.25
C TYR A 107 8.29 -4.72 11.94
N ALA A 108 9.04 -3.65 11.99
CA ALA A 108 9.92 -3.20 10.91
C ALA A 108 11.13 -2.46 11.51
N ASP A 109 12.27 -3.13 11.58
CA ASP A 109 13.55 -2.51 11.98
C ASP A 109 14.52 -2.57 10.80
N PHE A 110 14.77 -1.42 10.18
CA PHE A 110 15.63 -1.30 9.01
C PHE A 110 17.13 -1.17 9.37
N SER A 111 17.43 -1.12 10.66
CA SER A 111 18.79 -0.90 11.16
C SER A 111 19.47 -2.16 11.67
N LYS A 112 18.71 -3.21 12.01
CA LYS A 112 19.20 -4.39 12.70
C LYS A 112 19.06 -5.67 11.87
N GLU A 113 20.02 -6.56 12.06
CA GLU A 113 19.90 -7.96 11.72
C GLU A 113 19.00 -8.62 12.77
N SER A 114 17.81 -9.07 12.37
CA SER A 114 16.85 -9.64 13.32
C SER A 114 16.51 -11.08 12.98
N MET A 115 15.55 -11.34 12.12
CA MET A 115 15.10 -12.70 11.83
C MET A 115 16.14 -13.59 11.14
N VAL A 116 17.17 -13.00 10.54
CA VAL A 116 18.27 -13.72 9.89
C VAL A 116 19.21 -14.42 10.89
N LEU A 117 19.12 -14.06 12.17
CA LEU A 117 19.97 -14.60 13.24
C LEU A 117 19.20 -15.60 14.11
N LYS A 118 19.91 -16.66 14.58
CA LYS A 118 19.44 -17.48 15.71
C LYS A 118 19.83 -16.80 17.02
N ASN A 119 18.93 -15.98 17.55
CA ASN A 119 19.13 -15.21 18.78
C ASN A 119 17.86 -15.26 19.63
N ASP A 120 17.99 -15.80 20.84
CA ASP A 120 16.84 -16.03 21.76
C ASP A 120 16.20 -14.75 22.24
N GLU A 121 16.97 -13.66 22.43
CA GLU A 121 16.43 -12.36 22.85
C GLU A 121 15.58 -11.73 21.75
N ILE A 122 16.08 -11.79 20.50
CA ILE A 122 15.33 -11.31 19.31
C ILE A 122 14.08 -12.18 19.13
N ARG A 123 14.21 -13.49 19.24
CA ARG A 123 13.10 -14.43 19.14
C ARG A 123 12.01 -14.08 20.16
N GLN A 124 12.37 -13.92 21.44
CA GLN A 124 11.41 -13.58 22.51
C GLN A 124 10.73 -12.22 22.24
N MET A 125 11.50 -11.21 21.84
CA MET A 125 10.96 -9.90 21.49
C MET A 125 9.93 -10.01 20.34
N LEU A 126 10.20 -10.80 19.30
CA LEU A 126 9.28 -10.99 18.19
C LEU A 126 8.02 -11.77 18.62
N VAL A 127 8.15 -12.79 19.46
CA VAL A 127 7.02 -13.52 20.05
C VAL A 127 6.11 -12.56 20.83
N ASP A 128 6.68 -11.70 21.66
CA ASP A 128 5.92 -10.73 22.46
C ASP A 128 5.20 -9.70 21.57
N LYS A 129 5.86 -9.27 20.49
CA LYS A 129 5.25 -8.40 19.46
C LYS A 129 4.06 -9.06 18.78
N VAL A 130 4.19 -10.34 18.39
CA VAL A 130 3.09 -11.08 17.74
C VAL A 130 1.92 -11.26 18.70
N LYS A 131 2.16 -11.61 19.96
CA LYS A 131 1.10 -11.70 20.98
C LYS A 131 0.37 -10.36 21.16
N ALA A 132 1.10 -9.25 21.25
CA ALA A 132 0.49 -7.92 21.33
C ALA A 132 -0.31 -7.56 20.06
N GLY A 133 0.17 -7.95 18.87
CA GLY A 133 -0.57 -7.80 17.62
C GLY A 133 -1.87 -8.62 17.58
N VAL A 134 -1.82 -9.85 18.09
CA VAL A 134 -3.01 -10.71 18.24
C VAL A 134 -4.05 -10.04 19.12
N GLU A 135 -3.66 -9.45 20.26
CA GLU A 135 -4.58 -8.71 21.12
C GLU A 135 -5.23 -7.53 20.40
N VAL A 136 -4.47 -6.80 19.56
CA VAL A 136 -5.04 -5.75 18.71
C VAL A 136 -6.08 -6.32 17.75
N CYS A 137 -5.76 -7.40 17.05
CA CYS A 137 -6.69 -8.03 16.10
C CYS A 137 -7.96 -8.54 16.79
N GLN A 138 -7.84 -9.19 17.95
CA GLN A 138 -8.98 -9.73 18.70
C GLN A 138 -9.97 -8.64 19.15
N ARG A 139 -9.47 -7.49 19.64
CA ARG A 139 -10.36 -6.41 20.10
C ARG A 139 -10.90 -5.52 18.99
N THR A 140 -10.33 -5.55 17.79
CA THR A 140 -10.69 -4.63 16.70
C THR A 140 -11.23 -5.30 15.45
N GLY A 141 -11.05 -6.63 15.32
CA GLY A 141 -11.43 -7.37 14.12
C GLY A 141 -10.47 -7.19 12.94
N LEU A 142 -9.32 -6.51 13.11
CA LEU A 142 -8.27 -6.45 12.10
C LEU A 142 -7.64 -7.83 11.89
N LYS A 143 -7.10 -8.06 10.69
CA LYS A 143 -6.60 -9.39 10.32
C LYS A 143 -5.12 -9.43 9.97
N TRP A 144 -4.55 -8.35 9.44
CA TRP A 144 -3.22 -8.35 8.84
C TRP A 144 -2.24 -7.49 9.62
N ALA A 145 -1.07 -8.06 9.86
CA ALA A 145 0.02 -7.41 10.59
C ALA A 145 1.32 -7.52 9.77
N LEU A 146 1.87 -6.39 9.35
CA LEU A 146 3.03 -6.32 8.48
C LEU A 146 4.32 -6.57 9.25
N MET A 147 5.20 -7.40 8.71
CA MET A 147 6.54 -7.64 9.23
C MET A 147 7.61 -7.55 8.16
N VAL A 148 8.74 -6.92 8.53
CA VAL A 148 9.97 -6.90 7.72
C VAL A 148 11.05 -7.66 8.48
N PRO A 149 11.74 -8.65 7.86
CA PRO A 149 12.73 -9.52 8.53
C PRO A 149 13.98 -8.81 9.06
N GLY A 150 14.21 -7.55 8.68
CA GLY A 150 15.38 -6.76 9.04
C GLY A 150 16.51 -6.87 8.01
N ARG A 151 17.73 -6.51 8.43
CA ARG A 151 18.90 -6.51 7.55
C ARG A 151 19.46 -7.92 7.37
N TYR A 152 20.11 -8.15 6.20
CA TYR A 152 20.92 -9.36 6.03
C TYR A 152 22.26 -9.23 6.77
N ASN A 153 22.83 -10.37 7.14
CA ASN A 153 24.19 -10.45 7.73
C ASN A 153 25.20 -10.72 6.62
N GLU A 154 26.16 -9.82 6.44
CA GLU A 154 27.19 -9.90 5.39
C GLU A 154 28.17 -11.08 5.57
N LYS A 155 28.25 -11.64 6.79
CA LYS A 155 29.17 -12.72 7.14
C LYS A 155 28.52 -14.10 7.15
N MET A 156 27.21 -14.18 6.82
CA MET A 156 26.45 -15.43 6.82
C MET A 156 25.93 -15.73 5.42
N ASP A 157 26.09 -16.95 4.95
CA ASP A 157 25.55 -17.37 3.66
C ASP A 157 24.04 -17.22 3.60
N TRP A 158 23.56 -16.81 2.43
CA TRP A 158 22.15 -16.46 2.20
C TRP A 158 21.17 -17.59 2.54
N GLY A 159 21.58 -18.85 2.25
CA GLY A 159 20.76 -20.03 2.55
C GLY A 159 20.52 -20.22 4.05
N TYR A 160 21.52 -19.98 4.90
CA TYR A 160 21.36 -20.06 6.35
C TYR A 160 20.45 -18.96 6.89
N GLN A 161 20.59 -17.74 6.37
CA GLN A 161 19.71 -16.62 6.74
C GLN A 161 18.26 -16.93 6.37
N THR A 162 18.03 -17.45 5.16
CA THR A 162 16.70 -17.86 4.70
C THR A 162 16.09 -18.94 5.59
N ALA A 163 16.86 -19.94 5.97
CA ALA A 163 16.40 -20.99 6.88
C ALA A 163 16.03 -20.42 8.26
N ASN A 164 16.85 -19.52 8.81
CA ASN A 164 16.57 -18.86 10.10
C ASN A 164 15.28 -18.04 10.05
N VAL A 165 15.06 -17.29 8.96
CA VAL A 165 13.82 -16.51 8.74
C VAL A 165 12.60 -17.45 8.66
N ILE A 166 12.70 -18.56 7.95
CA ILE A 166 11.62 -19.56 7.86
C ILE A 166 11.33 -20.17 9.24
N ASP A 167 12.36 -20.55 9.98
CA ASP A 167 12.19 -21.19 11.29
C ASP A 167 11.48 -20.28 12.29
N ILE A 168 11.90 -19.01 12.40
CA ILE A 168 11.24 -18.06 13.31
C ILE A 168 9.82 -17.73 12.84
N LEU A 169 9.59 -17.57 11.54
CA LEU A 169 8.26 -17.26 11.01
C LEU A 169 7.27 -18.42 11.22
N ARG A 170 7.71 -19.68 11.24
CA ARG A 170 6.84 -20.81 11.61
C ARG A 170 6.29 -20.65 13.01
N GLU A 171 7.15 -20.40 13.98
CA GLU A 171 6.72 -20.17 15.37
C GLU A 171 5.80 -18.95 15.50
N LEU A 172 6.18 -17.82 14.89
CA LEU A 172 5.38 -16.60 14.94
C LEU A 172 4.01 -16.79 14.26
N SER A 173 3.98 -17.54 13.17
CA SER A 173 2.75 -17.84 12.43
C SER A 173 1.80 -18.76 13.18
N ASP A 174 2.33 -19.72 13.97
CA ASP A 174 1.50 -20.58 14.82
C ASP A 174 0.77 -19.75 15.89
N ILE A 175 1.46 -18.79 16.50
CA ILE A 175 0.85 -17.87 17.47
C ILE A 175 -0.20 -16.96 16.78
N ALA A 176 0.14 -16.42 15.63
CA ALA A 176 -0.74 -15.55 14.86
C ALA A 176 -2.01 -16.29 14.42
N LEU A 177 -1.88 -17.52 13.92
CA LEU A 177 -3.00 -18.37 13.48
C LEU A 177 -3.99 -18.64 14.60
N GLN A 178 -3.50 -19.02 15.78
CA GLN A 178 -4.34 -19.24 16.96
C GLN A 178 -5.10 -17.98 17.38
N GLY A 179 -4.51 -16.81 17.16
CA GLY A 179 -5.10 -15.52 17.46
C GLY A 179 -5.99 -14.93 16.36
N GLY A 180 -6.12 -15.59 15.22
CA GLY A 180 -6.90 -15.10 14.06
C GLY A 180 -6.19 -13.98 13.29
N MET A 181 -4.89 -13.79 13.45
CA MET A 181 -4.06 -12.80 12.76
C MET A 181 -3.25 -13.47 11.63
N THR A 182 -3.01 -12.73 10.56
CA THR A 182 -2.10 -13.12 9.49
C THR A 182 -0.93 -12.15 9.43
N ILE A 183 0.28 -12.68 9.56
CA ILE A 183 1.52 -11.93 9.30
C ILE A 183 1.65 -11.77 7.79
N VAL A 184 1.89 -10.55 7.33
CA VAL A 184 2.18 -10.25 5.92
C VAL A 184 3.60 -9.71 5.79
N LEU A 185 4.41 -10.37 4.96
CA LEU A 185 5.79 -9.99 4.71
C LEU A 185 5.86 -9.01 3.55
N GLU A 186 6.63 -7.95 3.72
CA GLU A 186 6.82 -6.92 2.69
C GLU A 186 8.24 -6.97 2.13
N PRO A 187 8.43 -7.33 0.84
CA PRO A 187 9.69 -7.10 0.15
C PRO A 187 9.87 -5.63 -0.20
N LEU A 188 11.01 -5.06 0.23
CA LEU A 188 11.30 -3.64 0.06
C LEU A 188 12.49 -3.43 -0.89
N ASN A 189 12.35 -2.57 -1.90
CA ASN A 189 13.39 -2.36 -2.89
C ASN A 189 14.72 -1.87 -2.26
N LYS A 190 15.81 -2.41 -2.74
CA LYS A 190 17.16 -2.14 -2.22
C LYS A 190 17.67 -0.71 -2.41
N PHE A 191 17.04 0.08 -3.29
CA PHE A 191 17.46 1.44 -3.58
C PHE A 191 16.97 2.41 -2.49
N ASN A 192 15.74 2.23 -2.02
CA ASN A 192 15.21 3.02 -0.90
C ASN A 192 15.58 2.41 0.47
N HIS A 193 15.81 1.08 0.53
CA HIS A 193 16.05 0.33 1.75
C HIS A 193 17.31 -0.57 1.62
N PRO A 194 18.52 0.03 1.48
CA PRO A 194 19.74 -0.75 1.27
C PRO A 194 20.08 -1.62 2.47
N GLY A 195 20.46 -2.87 2.21
CA GLY A 195 20.89 -3.82 3.23
C GLY A 195 19.77 -4.61 3.89
N LEU A 196 18.50 -4.48 3.46
CA LEU A 196 17.44 -5.36 3.92
C LEU A 196 17.57 -6.77 3.32
N PHE A 197 17.15 -7.76 4.10
CA PHE A 197 17.20 -9.17 3.70
C PHE A 197 16.14 -9.49 2.65
N LEU A 198 14.91 -9.00 2.81
CA LEU A 198 13.77 -9.31 1.95
C LEU A 198 13.57 -8.19 0.92
N THR A 199 13.78 -8.49 -0.38
CA THR A 199 13.81 -7.45 -1.41
C THR A 199 13.02 -7.73 -2.67
N ASP A 200 12.56 -8.98 -2.89
CA ASP A 200 11.83 -9.35 -4.11
C ASP A 200 10.70 -10.36 -3.86
N MET A 201 9.76 -10.43 -4.78
CA MET A 201 8.58 -11.28 -4.69
C MET A 201 8.91 -12.79 -4.75
N PRO A 202 9.79 -13.28 -5.64
CA PRO A 202 10.16 -14.71 -5.65
C PRO A 202 10.78 -15.19 -4.35
N GLN A 203 11.63 -14.38 -3.71
CA GLN A 203 12.19 -14.69 -2.40
C GLN A 203 11.11 -14.78 -1.33
N THR A 204 10.21 -13.79 -1.30
CA THR A 204 9.10 -13.72 -0.34
C THR A 204 8.15 -14.91 -0.51
N TYR A 205 7.82 -15.23 -1.76
CA TYR A 205 7.01 -16.41 -2.09
C TYR A 205 7.66 -17.70 -1.58
N ALA A 206 8.94 -17.90 -1.85
CA ALA A 206 9.67 -19.08 -1.40
C ALA A 206 9.69 -19.20 0.14
N ILE A 207 9.84 -18.08 0.86
CA ILE A 207 9.77 -18.05 2.32
C ILE A 207 8.37 -18.42 2.81
N CYS A 208 7.30 -17.79 2.31
CA CYS A 208 5.92 -18.13 2.69
C CYS A 208 5.61 -19.61 2.44
N ARG A 209 6.03 -20.15 1.27
CA ARG A 209 5.91 -21.58 0.97
C ARG A 209 6.74 -22.47 1.92
N GLY A 210 7.92 -22.03 2.31
CA GLY A 210 8.77 -22.72 3.28
C GLY A 210 8.19 -22.71 4.69
N VAL A 211 7.55 -21.61 5.11
CA VAL A 211 6.80 -21.51 6.38
C VAL A 211 5.57 -22.43 6.35
N ASN A 212 4.87 -22.48 5.23
CA ASN A 212 3.70 -23.33 5.00
C ASN A 212 2.57 -23.11 6.01
N SER A 213 2.26 -21.84 6.30
CA SER A 213 1.18 -21.44 7.22
C SER A 213 0.19 -20.51 6.54
N PRO A 214 -1.14 -20.67 6.75
CA PRO A 214 -2.11 -19.69 6.26
C PRO A 214 -1.99 -18.33 6.97
N ALA A 215 -1.28 -18.27 8.09
CA ALA A 215 -1.01 -17.04 8.83
C ALA A 215 0.35 -16.39 8.48
N CYS A 216 1.04 -16.84 7.43
CA CYS A 216 2.21 -16.18 6.87
C CYS A 216 2.00 -15.96 5.37
N LYS A 217 1.81 -14.72 4.97
CA LYS A 217 1.45 -14.31 3.61
C LYS A 217 2.29 -13.12 3.16
N ILE A 218 2.00 -12.61 1.98
CA ILE A 218 2.70 -11.50 1.35
C ILE A 218 1.80 -10.26 1.37
N VAL A 219 2.37 -9.10 1.68
CA VAL A 219 1.90 -7.84 1.18
C VAL A 219 2.76 -7.45 -0.03
N ASP A 220 2.15 -7.30 -1.19
CA ASP A 220 2.83 -6.85 -2.39
C ASP A 220 2.66 -5.34 -2.55
N ASP A 221 3.74 -4.58 -2.37
CA ASP A 221 3.78 -3.16 -2.69
C ASP A 221 4.22 -2.97 -4.13
N LEU A 222 3.28 -2.58 -4.98
CA LEU A 222 3.51 -2.38 -6.42
C LEU A 222 4.59 -1.34 -6.72
N TYR A 223 4.80 -0.35 -5.84
CA TYR A 223 5.90 0.61 -5.97
C TYR A 223 7.25 -0.07 -5.76
N HIS A 224 7.40 -0.86 -4.71
CA HIS A 224 8.65 -1.58 -4.45
C HIS A 224 8.92 -2.64 -5.50
N GLN A 225 7.90 -3.37 -5.91
CA GLN A 225 8.00 -4.40 -6.93
C GLN A 225 8.38 -3.80 -8.30
N GLN A 226 7.80 -2.65 -8.69
CA GLN A 226 8.18 -1.97 -9.94
C GLN A 226 9.67 -1.62 -9.99
N ILE A 227 10.22 -1.11 -8.89
CA ILE A 227 11.64 -0.72 -8.80
C ILE A 227 12.57 -1.92 -8.83
N THR A 228 12.21 -3.01 -8.17
CA THR A 228 13.08 -4.19 -8.04
C THR A 228 13.01 -5.08 -9.26
N GLU A 229 11.82 -5.38 -9.75
CA GLU A 229 11.57 -6.46 -10.71
C GLU A 229 10.84 -6.00 -11.96
N GLY A 230 9.94 -5.02 -11.85
CA GLY A 230 8.97 -4.74 -12.89
C GLY A 230 8.06 -5.94 -13.15
N ASN A 231 7.58 -6.11 -14.39
CA ASN A 231 6.79 -7.28 -14.79
C ASN A 231 5.62 -7.61 -13.84
N LEU A 232 4.92 -6.58 -13.34
CA LEU A 232 4.01 -6.63 -12.19
C LEU A 232 2.92 -7.70 -12.32
N ILE A 233 2.16 -7.73 -13.43
CA ILE A 233 1.05 -8.68 -13.59
C ILE A 233 1.52 -10.16 -13.60
N PRO A 234 2.57 -10.55 -14.35
CA PRO A 234 3.10 -11.91 -14.26
C PRO A 234 3.62 -12.29 -12.86
N ASN A 235 4.24 -11.37 -12.15
CA ASN A 235 4.71 -11.61 -10.79
C ASN A 235 3.54 -11.76 -9.80
N LEU A 236 2.50 -10.91 -9.90
CA LEU A 236 1.24 -11.07 -9.16
C LEU A 236 0.62 -12.46 -9.41
N GLU A 237 0.57 -12.91 -10.68
CA GLU A 237 0.05 -14.24 -11.03
C GLU A 237 0.85 -15.35 -10.36
N GLY A 238 2.19 -15.29 -10.44
CA GLY A 238 3.08 -16.30 -9.87
C GLY A 238 2.99 -16.42 -8.35
N CYS A 239 2.71 -15.31 -7.65
CA CYS A 239 2.64 -15.26 -6.19
C CYS A 239 1.22 -15.23 -5.63
N TRP A 240 0.18 -15.23 -6.47
CA TRP A 240 -1.20 -14.93 -6.07
C TRP A 240 -1.71 -15.75 -4.89
N SER A 241 -1.37 -17.03 -4.80
CA SER A 241 -1.79 -17.91 -3.70
C SER A 241 -1.26 -17.50 -2.32
N GLU A 242 -0.20 -16.68 -2.30
CA GLU A 242 0.43 -16.22 -1.06
C GLU A 242 0.18 -14.73 -0.79
N ILE A 243 -0.44 -13.98 -1.71
CA ILE A 243 -0.78 -12.56 -1.51
C ILE A 243 -2.02 -12.43 -0.61
N ALA A 244 -1.90 -11.67 0.47
CA ALA A 244 -3.01 -11.34 1.37
C ALA A 244 -3.32 -9.84 1.44
N ALA A 245 -2.38 -8.97 1.07
CA ALA A 245 -2.57 -7.53 1.06
C ALA A 245 -1.82 -6.90 -0.11
N LEU A 246 -2.22 -5.70 -0.49
CA LEU A 246 -1.61 -4.93 -1.56
C LEU A 246 -1.36 -3.49 -1.09
N HIS A 247 -0.17 -2.98 -1.36
CA HIS A 247 0.19 -1.58 -1.20
C HIS A 247 0.37 -0.92 -2.57
N LEU A 248 0.03 0.36 -2.65
CA LEU A 248 -0.02 1.12 -3.90
C LEU A 248 0.84 2.37 -3.82
N GLY A 249 1.58 2.64 -4.86
CA GLY A 249 2.28 3.89 -5.11
C GLY A 249 2.81 3.89 -6.54
N ASP A 250 2.72 5.02 -7.25
CA ASP A 250 3.24 5.10 -8.61
C ASP A 250 4.74 5.36 -8.61
N ASN A 251 5.45 4.79 -9.55
CA ASN A 251 6.89 4.95 -9.74
C ASN A 251 7.15 5.70 -11.06
N PRO A 252 8.08 6.67 -11.05
CA PRO A 252 8.85 7.19 -9.93
C PRO A 252 8.05 8.14 -9.02
N GLY A 253 8.55 8.37 -7.81
CA GLY A 253 8.09 9.44 -6.91
C GLY A 253 7.11 9.03 -5.82
N ARG A 254 6.60 7.78 -5.83
CA ARG A 254 5.67 7.22 -4.82
C ARG A 254 4.49 8.15 -4.55
N LYS A 255 3.73 8.45 -5.60
CA LYS A 255 2.52 9.30 -5.59
C LYS A 255 1.31 8.53 -6.07
N GLU A 256 0.16 9.24 -6.23
CA GLU A 256 -1.09 8.68 -6.73
C GLU A 256 -0.95 8.10 -8.16
N PRO A 257 -1.80 7.13 -8.53
CA PRO A 257 -1.82 6.54 -9.87
C PRO A 257 -1.89 7.57 -11.00
N GLY A 258 -1.07 7.35 -12.04
CA GLY A 258 -1.00 8.22 -13.23
C GLY A 258 0.02 9.35 -13.12
N THR A 259 0.80 9.39 -12.04
CA THR A 259 1.91 10.33 -11.89
C THR A 259 3.25 9.75 -12.31
N GLY A 260 3.32 8.44 -12.55
CA GLY A 260 4.51 7.71 -12.93
C GLY A 260 4.30 6.81 -14.16
N GLU A 261 4.95 5.63 -14.14
CA GLU A 261 5.01 4.70 -15.27
C GLU A 261 4.14 3.45 -15.12
N ILE A 262 3.54 3.23 -13.95
CA ILE A 262 2.77 2.01 -13.68
C ILE A 262 1.39 2.09 -14.36
N ASN A 263 1.04 1.07 -15.14
CA ASN A 263 -0.28 0.98 -15.76
C ASN A 263 -1.32 0.40 -14.78
N PHE A 264 -1.78 1.22 -13.83
CA PHE A 264 -2.75 0.83 -12.81
C PHE A 264 -4.08 0.34 -13.38
N ILE A 265 -4.55 0.86 -14.52
CA ILE A 265 -5.81 0.40 -15.11
C ILE A 265 -5.73 -1.10 -15.43
N ASN A 266 -4.65 -1.56 -16.07
CA ASN A 266 -4.48 -2.97 -16.40
C ASN A 266 -4.28 -3.83 -15.15
N ILE A 267 -3.53 -3.34 -14.16
CA ILE A 267 -3.28 -4.04 -12.89
C ILE A 267 -4.59 -4.18 -12.10
N PHE A 268 -5.35 -3.11 -11.94
CA PHE A 268 -6.61 -3.14 -11.19
C PHE A 268 -7.68 -3.99 -11.88
N LYS A 269 -7.74 -3.96 -13.20
CA LYS A 269 -8.58 -4.89 -13.97
C LYS A 269 -8.20 -6.35 -13.71
N TYR A 270 -6.90 -6.66 -13.68
CA TYR A 270 -6.40 -7.99 -13.34
C TYR A 270 -6.78 -8.40 -11.92
N ILE A 271 -6.52 -7.55 -10.91
CA ILE A 271 -6.83 -7.79 -9.50
C ILE A 271 -8.34 -7.99 -9.30
N HIS A 272 -9.17 -7.15 -9.93
CA HIS A 272 -10.62 -7.29 -9.91
C HIS A 272 -11.08 -8.60 -10.55
N GLY A 273 -10.48 -8.99 -11.68
CA GLY A 273 -10.76 -10.25 -12.36
C GLY A 273 -10.42 -11.50 -11.53
N LYS A 274 -9.50 -11.38 -10.57
CA LYS A 274 -9.19 -12.43 -9.57
C LYS A 274 -10.21 -12.50 -8.42
N GLY A 275 -11.19 -11.60 -8.36
CA GLY A 275 -12.16 -11.52 -7.27
C GLY A 275 -11.60 -10.99 -5.96
N TYR A 276 -10.49 -10.22 -6.01
CA TYR A 276 -9.90 -9.63 -4.80
C TYR A 276 -10.82 -8.58 -4.19
N ASP A 277 -11.24 -8.77 -2.94
CA ASP A 277 -12.13 -7.89 -2.19
C ASP A 277 -11.52 -7.41 -0.86
N ASP A 278 -10.19 -7.42 -0.74
CA ASP A 278 -9.47 -6.92 0.43
C ASP A 278 -8.82 -5.54 0.16
N PRO A 279 -8.31 -4.84 1.17
CA PRO A 279 -7.78 -3.49 1.01
C PRO A 279 -6.59 -3.40 0.06
N LEU A 280 -6.62 -2.40 -0.83
CA LEU A 280 -5.49 -1.91 -1.60
C LEU A 280 -5.02 -0.61 -0.95
N CYS A 281 -3.98 -0.68 -0.13
CA CYS A 281 -3.55 0.43 0.72
C CYS A 281 -2.81 1.49 -0.09
N MET A 282 -3.25 2.73 0.00
CA MET A 282 -2.69 3.89 -0.70
C MET A 282 -1.45 4.39 0.04
N GLU A 283 -0.34 3.61 -0.01
CA GLU A 283 0.90 3.90 0.70
C GLU A 283 1.82 4.83 -0.12
N HIS A 284 1.32 6.01 -0.40
CA HIS A 284 2.00 7.00 -1.21
C HIS A 284 1.67 8.43 -0.78
N GLY A 285 2.51 9.36 -1.23
CA GLY A 285 2.24 10.78 -1.08
C GLY A 285 1.31 11.32 -2.17
N ARG A 286 1.17 12.65 -2.21
CA ARG A 286 0.40 13.37 -3.24
C ARG A 286 1.34 14.19 -4.11
N SER A 287 1.05 14.28 -5.42
CA SER A 287 1.79 15.12 -6.36
C SER A 287 1.50 16.61 -6.15
N ILE A 288 0.28 16.95 -5.76
CA ILE A 288 -0.19 18.30 -5.48
C ILE A 288 -0.50 18.42 -3.98
N LYS A 289 -0.14 19.56 -3.39
CA LYS A 289 -0.41 19.86 -1.97
C LYS A 289 -1.79 20.50 -1.77
N GLY A 290 -2.25 20.52 -0.53
CA GLY A 290 -3.48 21.20 -0.13
C GLY A 290 -4.76 20.54 -0.65
N LYS A 291 -5.87 21.25 -0.54
CA LYS A 291 -7.22 20.77 -0.90
C LYS A 291 -7.33 20.34 -2.36
N GLU A 292 -6.70 21.07 -3.28
CA GLU A 292 -6.67 20.71 -4.70
C GLU A 292 -6.00 19.36 -4.94
N GLY A 293 -4.91 19.08 -4.21
CA GLY A 293 -4.21 17.80 -4.29
C GLY A 293 -5.04 16.65 -3.73
N GLU A 294 -5.85 16.87 -2.71
CA GLU A 294 -6.76 15.87 -2.18
C GLU A 294 -7.87 15.52 -3.18
N LEU A 295 -8.44 16.52 -3.84
CA LEU A 295 -9.42 16.32 -4.91
C LEU A 295 -8.80 15.62 -6.12
N ALA A 296 -7.61 16.05 -6.55
CA ALA A 296 -6.88 15.42 -7.67
C ALA A 296 -6.57 13.94 -7.40
N LEU A 297 -6.25 13.58 -6.16
CA LEU A 297 -6.01 12.20 -5.74
C LEU A 297 -7.29 11.35 -5.89
N ILE A 298 -8.45 11.84 -5.44
CA ILE A 298 -9.73 11.12 -5.61
C ILE A 298 -10.00 10.89 -7.10
N GLU A 299 -9.82 11.93 -7.94
CA GLU A 299 -10.01 11.84 -9.38
C GLU A 299 -9.02 10.88 -10.05
N ALA A 300 -7.77 10.80 -9.59
CA ALA A 300 -6.79 9.84 -10.09
C ALA A 300 -7.28 8.40 -9.89
N TYR A 301 -7.80 8.08 -8.70
CA TYR A 301 -8.38 6.76 -8.43
C TYR A 301 -9.66 6.50 -9.23
N ARG A 302 -10.53 7.51 -9.43
CA ARG A 302 -11.70 7.38 -10.31
C ARG A 302 -11.32 7.02 -11.74
N LYS A 303 -10.26 7.64 -12.27
CA LYS A 303 -9.77 7.36 -13.62
C LYS A 303 -9.27 5.93 -13.78
N VAL A 304 -8.47 5.44 -12.82
CA VAL A 304 -7.89 4.09 -12.92
C VAL A 304 -8.84 2.98 -12.51
N ASP A 305 -9.96 3.29 -11.85
CA ASP A 305 -11.05 2.35 -11.53
C ASP A 305 -12.07 2.19 -12.68
N ASN A 306 -11.90 2.96 -13.75
CA ASN A 306 -12.79 2.91 -14.92
C ASN A 306 -12.30 1.89 -15.96
N PHE A 307 -12.45 0.60 -15.68
CA PHE A 307 -12.09 -0.53 -16.54
C PHE A 307 -13.26 -1.51 -16.72
#